data_a0541f0e72446c0832b4c6ed1f2d0b24
#
_entry.id   a0541f0e72446c0832b4c6ed1f2d0b24
#
_cell.length_a   1.000
_cell.length_b   1.000
_cell.length_c   1.000
_cell.angle_alpha   90.00
_cell.angle_beta   90.00
_cell.angle_gamma   90.00
#
_symmetry.space_group_name_H-M   'P 1'
#
loop_
_entity.id
_entity.type
_entity.pdbx_description
1 polymer ?
#
loop_
_entity_poly.entity_id
_entity_poly.type
_entity_poly.pdbx_seq_one_letter_code
_entity_poly.pdbx_strand_id
1 'polypeptide(L)'
;LDGNPSFILIDEGWIALKHPVFKDMLVEWLKELRKLNCLVLLATQALNEAIKSGILDVLMESCPTQVFLPNPKAGQFAKTYHQFGLNDKQIDLLKNAVRKRDYYVHQPTGSRLVDLSLDKLALAFVGASDKESVNTIRQLVSEHGENWYLPYLKQQHILEDDE
;
A
#
# COMPACT_ATOMS: atom_id res chain seq x y z
N LEU A 1 -4.03 -21.16 -10.17
CA LEU A 1 -2.67 -20.63 -10.36
C LEU A 1 -1.83 -21.75 -10.96
N ASP A 2 -1.09 -21.43 -12.00
CA ASP A 2 -0.30 -22.37 -12.82
C ASP A 2 1.19 -22.40 -12.47
N GLY A 3 1.56 -21.79 -11.31
CA GLY A 3 2.95 -21.69 -10.85
C GLY A 3 3.70 -20.47 -11.41
N ASN A 4 3.11 -19.71 -12.31
CA ASN A 4 3.66 -18.42 -12.74
C ASN A 4 3.63 -17.42 -11.60
N PRO A 5 4.62 -16.49 -11.52
CA PRO A 5 4.60 -15.41 -10.53
C PRO A 5 3.27 -14.65 -10.60
N SER A 6 2.56 -14.65 -9.49
CA SER A 6 1.24 -14.03 -9.38
C SER A 6 1.20 -13.05 -8.22
N PHE A 7 0.30 -12.10 -8.28
CA PHE A 7 0.15 -11.06 -7.27
C PHE A 7 -1.33 -10.83 -6.94
N ILE A 8 -1.67 -10.86 -5.67
CA ILE A 8 -3.00 -10.53 -5.16
C ILE A 8 -2.89 -9.30 -4.27
N LEU A 9 -3.55 -8.23 -4.67
CA LEU A 9 -3.69 -7.02 -3.87
C LEU A 9 -5.10 -6.97 -3.27
N ILE A 10 -5.17 -6.93 -1.95
CA ILE A 10 -6.41 -6.74 -1.19
C ILE A 10 -6.34 -5.37 -0.54
N ASP A 11 -6.98 -4.40 -1.15
CA ASP A 11 -7.17 -3.09 -0.55
C ASP A 11 -8.39 -3.10 0.37
N GLU A 12 -8.42 -2.20 1.36
CA GLU A 12 -9.46 -2.16 2.39
C GLU A 12 -9.68 -3.52 3.08
N GLY A 13 -8.58 -4.19 3.42
CA GLY A 13 -8.57 -5.56 3.98
C GLY A 13 -9.42 -5.75 5.23
N TRP A 14 -9.76 -4.66 5.95
CA TRP A 14 -10.68 -4.71 7.10
C TRP A 14 -12.09 -5.22 6.72
N ILE A 15 -12.53 -5.00 5.48
CA ILE A 15 -13.81 -5.53 4.97
C ILE A 15 -13.75 -7.06 4.92
N ALA A 16 -12.64 -7.58 4.37
CA ALA A 16 -12.37 -9.01 4.32
C ALA A 16 -12.33 -9.65 5.70
N LEU A 17 -11.67 -8.99 6.65
CA LEU A 17 -11.52 -9.48 8.02
C LEU A 17 -12.82 -9.52 8.83
N LYS A 18 -13.82 -8.73 8.46
CA LYS A 18 -15.15 -8.72 9.10
C LYS A 18 -16.07 -9.80 8.57
N HIS A 19 -15.90 -10.25 7.33
CA HIS A 19 -16.79 -11.22 6.71
C HIS A 19 -16.29 -12.66 7.02
N PRO A 20 -17.06 -13.49 7.76
CA PRO A 20 -16.56 -14.80 8.24
C PRO A 20 -16.02 -15.68 7.10
N VAL A 21 -16.81 -15.87 6.04
CA VAL A 21 -16.43 -16.73 4.90
C VAL A 21 -15.16 -16.20 4.22
N PHE A 22 -15.06 -14.89 4.01
CA PHE A 22 -13.89 -14.32 3.35
C PHE A 22 -12.66 -14.38 4.27
N LYS A 23 -12.83 -14.21 5.58
CA LYS A 23 -11.78 -14.36 6.55
C LYS A 23 -11.18 -15.77 6.54
N ASP A 24 -12.02 -16.80 6.52
CA ASP A 24 -11.57 -18.19 6.49
C ASP A 24 -10.84 -18.50 5.17
N MET A 25 -11.35 -18.00 4.06
CA MET A 25 -10.71 -18.08 2.74
C MET A 25 -9.35 -17.33 2.71
N LEU A 26 -9.27 -16.17 3.35
CA LEU A 26 -8.01 -15.41 3.45
C LEU A 26 -6.95 -16.18 4.25
N VAL A 27 -7.35 -16.82 5.34
CA VAL A 27 -6.45 -17.68 6.14
C VAL A 27 -5.89 -18.83 5.31
N GLU A 28 -6.74 -19.47 4.51
CA GLU A 28 -6.34 -20.54 3.60
C GLU A 28 -5.37 -20.00 2.52
N TRP A 29 -5.71 -18.90 1.90
CA TRP A 29 -4.87 -18.26 0.88
C TRP A 29 -3.48 -17.87 1.41
N LEU A 30 -3.40 -17.25 2.57
CA LEU A 30 -2.13 -16.86 3.17
C LEU A 30 -1.21 -18.08 3.43
N LYS A 31 -1.77 -19.25 3.74
CA LYS A 31 -1.01 -20.49 3.95
C LYS A 31 -0.58 -21.17 2.66
N GLU A 32 -1.43 -21.15 1.62
CA GLU A 32 -1.25 -21.94 0.41
C GLU A 32 -0.62 -21.18 -0.76
N LEU A 33 -0.95 -19.89 -0.93
CA LEU A 33 -0.58 -19.12 -2.12
C LEU A 33 0.93 -18.94 -2.28
N ARG A 34 1.67 -18.92 -1.15
CA ARG A 34 3.13 -18.90 -1.19
C ARG A 34 3.71 -20.09 -1.95
N LYS A 35 3.12 -21.28 -1.80
CA LYS A 35 3.55 -22.50 -2.50
C LYS A 35 3.29 -22.43 -4.00
N LEU A 36 2.34 -21.59 -4.40
CA LEU A 36 1.94 -21.37 -5.78
C LEU A 36 2.61 -20.15 -6.42
N ASN A 37 3.73 -19.68 -5.85
CA ASN A 37 4.48 -18.51 -6.33
C ASN A 37 3.60 -17.24 -6.41
N CYS A 38 2.69 -17.06 -5.46
CA CYS A 38 1.78 -15.93 -5.39
C CYS A 38 2.10 -15.06 -4.17
N LEU A 39 2.38 -13.78 -4.42
CA LEU A 39 2.54 -12.76 -3.38
C LEU A 39 1.17 -12.16 -3.05
N VAL A 40 0.87 -12.09 -1.75
CA VAL A 40 -0.33 -11.41 -1.26
C VAL A 40 0.07 -10.12 -0.56
N LEU A 41 -0.51 -9.00 -0.98
CA LEU A 41 -0.42 -7.72 -0.30
C LEU A 41 -1.79 -7.35 0.27
N LEU A 42 -1.86 -7.23 1.59
CA LEU A 42 -3.05 -6.83 2.31
C LEU A 42 -2.86 -5.40 2.83
N ALA A 43 -3.64 -4.46 2.35
CA ALA A 43 -3.65 -3.09 2.83
C ALA A 43 -4.88 -2.83 3.71
N THR A 44 -4.69 -2.14 4.82
CA THR A 44 -5.78 -1.74 5.72
C THR A 44 -5.42 -0.47 6.48
N GLN A 45 -6.39 0.40 6.68
CA GLN A 45 -6.28 1.57 7.55
C GLN A 45 -6.79 1.29 8.98
N ALA A 46 -7.33 0.10 9.23
CA ALA A 46 -7.99 -0.26 10.50
C ALA A 46 -7.27 -1.40 11.22
N LEU A 47 -6.11 -1.12 11.85
CA LEU A 47 -5.32 -2.11 12.59
C LEU A 47 -6.14 -2.82 13.69
N ASN A 48 -7.05 -2.11 14.35
CA ASN A 48 -7.91 -2.70 15.37
C ASN A 48 -8.86 -3.78 14.83
N GLU A 49 -9.25 -3.70 13.56
CA GLU A 49 -10.09 -4.74 12.94
C GLU A 49 -9.26 -6.02 12.71
N ALA A 50 -7.99 -5.89 12.36
CA ALA A 50 -7.10 -7.05 12.28
C ALA A 50 -6.95 -7.74 13.65
N ILE A 51 -6.80 -6.97 14.72
CA ILE A 51 -6.74 -7.51 16.09
C ILE A 51 -8.05 -8.24 16.46
N LYS A 52 -9.19 -7.60 16.21
CA LYS A 52 -10.51 -8.15 16.53
C LYS A 52 -10.93 -9.33 15.65
N SER A 53 -10.28 -9.51 14.51
CA SER A 53 -10.62 -10.56 13.55
C SER A 53 -10.42 -11.98 14.08
N GLY A 54 -9.54 -12.13 15.09
CA GLY A 54 -9.13 -13.44 15.65
C GLY A 54 -8.11 -14.19 14.78
N ILE A 55 -7.57 -13.57 13.73
CA ILE A 55 -6.54 -14.16 12.85
C ILE A 55 -5.24 -13.34 12.85
N LEU A 56 -5.03 -12.50 13.87
CA LEU A 56 -3.83 -11.65 13.93
C LEU A 56 -2.55 -12.48 13.85
N ASP A 57 -2.49 -13.61 14.60
CA ASP A 57 -1.31 -14.47 14.61
C ASP A 57 -1.00 -15.01 13.21
N VAL A 58 -2.04 -15.42 12.46
CA VAL A 58 -1.88 -15.88 11.06
C VAL A 58 -1.37 -14.75 10.17
N LEU A 59 -1.89 -13.53 10.34
CA LEU A 59 -1.41 -12.36 9.58
C LEU A 59 0.05 -12.06 9.88
N MET A 60 0.45 -12.07 11.16
CA MET A 60 1.82 -11.81 11.58
C MET A 60 2.80 -12.85 11.07
N GLU A 61 2.41 -14.13 11.09
CA GLU A 61 3.24 -15.24 10.61
C GLU A 61 3.35 -15.25 9.08
N SER A 62 2.24 -15.04 8.39
CA SER A 62 2.18 -15.15 6.92
C SER A 62 2.63 -13.88 6.19
N CYS A 63 2.56 -12.71 6.85
CA CYS A 63 2.98 -11.41 6.31
C CYS A 63 4.19 -10.87 7.09
N PRO A 64 5.38 -11.45 6.92
CA PRO A 64 6.56 -11.06 7.69
C PRO A 64 7.07 -9.66 7.35
N THR A 65 6.72 -9.12 6.20
CA THR A 65 6.98 -7.74 5.84
C THR A 65 5.75 -6.90 6.12
N GLN A 66 5.90 -5.92 6.97
CA GLN A 66 4.85 -4.97 7.33
C GLN A 66 5.31 -3.56 6.98
N VAL A 67 4.41 -2.76 6.41
CA VAL A 67 4.67 -1.36 6.07
C VAL A 67 3.69 -0.48 6.82
N PHE A 68 4.21 0.34 7.72
CA PHE A 68 3.41 1.29 8.49
C PHE A 68 3.53 2.70 7.92
N LEU A 69 2.40 3.36 7.76
CA LEU A 69 2.33 4.74 7.31
C LEU A 69 2.45 5.70 8.50
N PRO A 70 2.96 6.92 8.28
CA PRO A 70 3.07 7.96 9.30
C PRO A 70 1.73 8.26 9.97
N ASN A 71 1.73 8.23 11.28
CA ASN A 71 0.55 8.54 12.09
C ASN A 71 0.90 9.46 13.27
N PRO A 72 0.61 10.76 13.20
CA PRO A 72 0.88 11.69 14.31
C PRO A 72 0.23 11.30 15.64
N LYS A 73 -0.81 10.46 15.58
CA LYS A 73 -1.50 9.94 16.77
C LYS A 73 -0.99 8.56 17.20
N ALA A 74 0.13 8.06 16.65
CA ALA A 74 0.63 6.71 16.92
C ALA A 74 0.80 6.43 18.42
N GLY A 75 1.27 7.40 19.20
CA GLY A 75 1.42 7.26 20.66
C GLY A 75 0.10 7.01 21.39
N GLN A 76 -1.04 7.53 20.90
CA GLN A 76 -2.37 7.26 21.48
C GLN A 76 -2.82 5.83 21.24
N PHE A 77 -2.30 5.17 20.21
CA PHE A 77 -2.58 3.81 19.82
C PHE A 77 -1.41 2.85 20.07
N ALA A 78 -0.51 3.19 21.00
CA ALA A 78 0.69 2.41 21.30
C ALA A 78 0.38 0.93 21.56
N LYS A 79 -0.66 0.63 22.34
CA LYS A 79 -1.09 -0.76 22.61
C LYS A 79 -1.40 -1.53 21.33
N THR A 80 -2.02 -0.90 20.34
CA THR A 80 -2.32 -1.49 19.03
C THR A 80 -1.01 -1.80 18.29
N TYR A 81 -0.09 -0.84 18.21
CA TYR A 81 1.18 -1.03 17.53
C TYR A 81 2.06 -2.10 18.20
N HIS A 82 2.05 -2.18 19.54
CA HIS A 82 2.75 -3.25 20.27
C HIS A 82 2.26 -4.65 19.88
N GLN A 83 0.96 -4.83 19.61
CA GLN A 83 0.43 -6.11 19.15
C GLN A 83 0.92 -6.49 17.73
N PHE A 84 1.36 -5.50 16.95
CA PHE A 84 2.04 -5.71 15.67
C PHE A 84 3.58 -5.79 15.80
N GLY A 85 4.09 -5.90 17.02
CA GLY A 85 5.51 -6.11 17.30
C GLY A 85 6.37 -4.84 17.34
N LEU A 86 5.79 -3.64 17.26
CA LEU A 86 6.55 -2.39 17.35
C LEU A 86 6.85 -2.03 18.79
N ASN A 87 8.05 -1.53 19.06
CA ASN A 87 8.43 -0.93 20.33
C ASN A 87 8.20 0.60 20.36
N ASP A 88 8.36 1.22 21.53
CA ASP A 88 8.08 2.64 21.73
C ASP A 88 8.91 3.55 20.80
N LYS A 89 10.18 3.22 20.54
CA LYS A 89 11.04 3.99 19.63
C LYS A 89 10.52 3.94 18.19
N GLN A 90 10.04 2.79 17.75
CA GLN A 90 9.46 2.60 16.43
C GLN A 90 8.14 3.35 16.29
N ILE A 91 7.32 3.37 17.35
CA ILE A 91 6.08 4.14 17.40
C ILE A 91 6.38 5.65 17.34
N ASP A 92 7.42 6.10 18.02
CA ASP A 92 7.88 7.50 17.95
C ASP A 92 8.37 7.88 16.53
N LEU A 93 9.04 6.97 15.82
CA LEU A 93 9.39 7.19 14.41
C LEU A 93 8.13 7.41 13.57
N LEU A 94 7.11 6.57 13.72
CA LEU A 94 5.84 6.72 13.00
C LEU A 94 5.11 8.02 13.30
N LYS A 95 5.18 8.47 14.56
CA LYS A 95 4.56 9.73 15.01
C LYS A 95 5.20 10.94 14.34
N ASN A 96 6.51 10.92 14.14
CA ASN A 96 7.30 12.04 13.64
C ASN A 96 7.58 11.96 12.13
N ALA A 97 7.25 10.86 11.47
CA ALA A 97 7.48 10.65 10.06
C ALA A 97 6.58 11.53 9.19
N VAL A 98 7.04 11.89 8.00
CA VAL A 98 6.37 12.78 7.06
C VAL A 98 5.40 11.97 6.20
N ARG A 99 4.12 12.37 6.22
CA ARG A 99 3.08 11.72 5.41
C ARG A 99 3.37 11.86 3.92
N LYS A 100 2.99 10.82 3.15
CA LYS A 100 3.18 10.72 1.69
C LYS A 100 4.64 10.70 1.23
N ARG A 101 5.56 10.60 2.18
CA ARG A 101 7.00 10.56 1.94
C ARG A 101 7.65 9.39 2.63
N ASP A 102 7.46 9.28 3.95
CA ASP A 102 8.12 8.30 4.77
C ASP A 102 7.26 7.04 4.93
N TYR A 103 7.89 5.87 4.85
CA TYR A 103 7.26 4.56 5.02
C TYR A 103 8.13 3.75 5.97
N TYR A 104 7.54 3.25 7.05
CA TYR A 104 8.27 2.42 8.00
C TYR A 104 8.12 0.96 7.63
N VAL A 105 9.18 0.36 7.12
CA VAL A 105 9.25 -1.06 6.74
C VAL A 105 9.77 -1.85 7.93
N HIS A 106 8.96 -2.77 8.43
CA HIS A 106 9.27 -3.67 9.52
C HIS A 106 9.35 -5.12 9.00
N GLN A 107 10.48 -5.78 9.27
CA GLN A 107 10.78 -7.14 8.81
C GLN A 107 11.55 -7.90 9.89
N PRO A 108 11.52 -9.25 9.91
CA PRO A 108 12.32 -10.04 10.85
C PRO A 108 13.82 -9.78 10.77
N THR A 109 14.32 -9.40 9.60
CA THR A 109 15.73 -9.08 9.33
C THR A 109 16.13 -7.67 9.74
N GLY A 110 15.18 -6.83 10.12
CA GLY A 110 15.41 -5.45 10.54
C GLY A 110 14.29 -4.51 10.12
N SER A 111 14.35 -3.29 10.64
CA SER A 111 13.34 -2.27 10.37
C SER A 111 13.99 -0.96 9.97
N ARG A 112 13.35 -0.22 9.07
CA ARG A 112 13.88 1.06 8.58
C ARG A 112 12.77 2.00 8.14
N LEU A 113 13.02 3.28 8.27
CA LEU A 113 12.24 4.33 7.63
C LEU A 113 12.78 4.54 6.22
N VAL A 114 11.91 4.49 5.23
CA VAL A 114 12.24 4.63 3.81
C VAL A 114 11.55 5.88 3.28
N ASP A 115 12.31 6.75 2.63
CA ASP A 115 11.77 7.88 1.88
C ASP A 115 11.38 7.39 0.47
N LEU A 116 10.08 7.42 0.19
CA LEU A 116 9.51 7.09 -1.12
C LEU A 116 8.84 8.33 -1.73
N SER A 117 9.40 9.51 -1.51
CA SER A 117 8.91 10.73 -2.17
C SER A 117 9.03 10.57 -3.68
N LEU A 118 7.90 10.72 -4.36
CA LEU A 118 7.84 10.76 -5.80
C LEU A 118 8.03 12.20 -6.27
N ASP A 119 8.75 12.39 -7.36
CA ASP A 119 8.86 13.67 -8.03
C ASP A 119 7.55 14.04 -8.76
N LYS A 120 7.50 15.25 -9.31
CA LYS A 120 6.31 15.73 -10.01
C LYS A 120 5.95 14.86 -11.22
N LEU A 121 6.96 14.35 -11.94
CA LEU A 121 6.77 13.50 -13.10
C LEU A 121 6.12 12.17 -12.72
N ALA A 122 6.66 11.49 -11.73
CA ALA A 122 6.10 10.23 -11.24
C ALA A 122 4.68 10.43 -10.68
N LEU A 123 4.46 11.53 -9.90
CA LEU A 123 3.14 11.84 -9.34
C LEU A 123 2.09 12.13 -10.41
N ALA A 124 2.46 12.73 -11.55
CA ALA A 124 1.52 12.98 -12.64
C ALA A 124 0.89 11.68 -13.19
N PHE A 125 1.68 10.60 -13.23
CA PHE A 125 1.19 9.32 -13.73
C PHE A 125 0.51 8.47 -12.65
N VAL A 126 1.15 8.29 -11.48
CA VAL A 126 0.59 7.42 -10.45
C VAL A 126 -0.54 8.07 -9.65
N GLY A 127 -0.64 9.40 -9.65
CA GLY A 127 -1.69 10.16 -8.97
C GLY A 127 -2.98 10.31 -9.78
N ALA A 128 -2.97 10.03 -11.07
CA ALA A 128 -4.09 10.20 -12.00
C ALA A 128 -5.15 9.10 -11.83
N SER A 129 -5.86 9.10 -10.71
CA SER A 129 -6.86 8.08 -10.36
C SER A 129 -8.31 8.59 -10.38
N ASP A 130 -8.53 9.90 -10.44
CA ASP A 130 -9.85 10.50 -10.54
C ASP A 130 -10.42 10.37 -11.97
N LYS A 131 -11.76 10.47 -12.07
CA LYS A 131 -12.47 10.28 -13.34
C LYS A 131 -12.06 11.28 -14.41
N GLU A 132 -11.75 12.51 -14.03
CA GLU A 132 -11.38 13.57 -14.96
C GLU A 132 -10.01 13.29 -15.57
N SER A 133 -9.01 13.02 -14.73
CA SER A 133 -7.66 12.64 -15.17
C SER A 133 -7.67 11.40 -16.07
N VAL A 134 -8.41 10.36 -15.69
CA VAL A 134 -8.52 9.13 -16.49
C VAL A 134 -9.18 9.40 -17.87
N ASN A 135 -10.22 10.24 -17.93
CA ASN A 135 -10.86 10.59 -19.19
C ASN A 135 -9.94 11.43 -20.07
N THR A 136 -9.24 12.40 -19.50
CA THR A 136 -8.24 13.20 -20.21
C THR A 136 -7.16 12.32 -20.82
N ILE A 137 -6.61 11.38 -20.05
CA ILE A 137 -5.60 10.43 -20.55
C ILE A 137 -6.17 9.59 -21.71
N ARG A 138 -7.39 9.05 -21.58
CA ARG A 138 -8.03 8.26 -22.64
C ARG A 138 -8.21 9.07 -23.93
N GLN A 139 -8.63 10.31 -23.81
CA GLN A 139 -8.76 11.22 -24.94
C GLN A 139 -7.41 11.44 -25.61
N LEU A 140 -6.38 11.81 -24.85
CA LEU A 140 -5.04 12.04 -25.36
C LEU A 140 -4.43 10.79 -26.03
N VAL A 141 -4.67 9.61 -25.46
CA VAL A 141 -4.27 8.34 -26.09
C VAL A 141 -4.96 8.16 -27.45
N SER A 142 -6.25 8.49 -27.55
CA SER A 142 -7.00 8.41 -28.81
C SER A 142 -6.50 9.40 -29.86
N GLU A 143 -6.08 10.60 -29.46
CA GLU A 143 -5.64 11.68 -30.33
C GLU A 143 -4.17 11.56 -30.75
N HIS A 144 -3.29 11.11 -29.84
CA HIS A 144 -1.83 11.17 -30.01
C HIS A 144 -1.14 9.78 -30.00
N GLY A 145 -1.91 8.69 -29.81
CA GLY A 145 -1.37 7.34 -29.79
C GLY A 145 -0.28 7.17 -28.71
N GLU A 146 0.88 6.64 -29.06
CA GLU A 146 1.97 6.40 -28.12
C GLU A 146 2.58 7.69 -27.51
N ASN A 147 2.40 8.83 -28.14
CA ASN A 147 2.94 10.11 -27.67
C ASN A 147 1.99 10.89 -26.77
N TRP A 148 0.89 10.27 -26.30
CA TRP A 148 -0.14 10.89 -25.45
C TRP A 148 0.41 11.57 -24.19
N TYR A 149 1.52 11.09 -23.67
CA TYR A 149 2.12 11.60 -22.44
C TYR A 149 2.71 13.01 -22.60
N LEU A 150 3.13 13.42 -23.80
CA LEU A 150 3.69 14.75 -24.03
C LEU A 150 2.66 15.87 -23.77
N PRO A 151 1.49 15.90 -24.44
CA PRO A 151 0.46 16.90 -24.14
C PRO A 151 -0.09 16.75 -22.71
N TYR A 152 -0.14 15.53 -22.16
CA TYR A 152 -0.53 15.33 -20.77
C TYR A 152 0.41 16.02 -19.78
N LEU A 153 1.72 15.85 -19.94
CA LEU A 153 2.73 16.48 -19.09
C LEU A 153 2.77 18.01 -19.23
N LYS A 154 2.50 18.53 -20.41
CA LYS A 154 2.31 19.98 -20.64
C LYS A 154 1.10 20.51 -19.86
N GLN A 155 -0.05 19.82 -19.91
CA GLN A 155 -1.25 20.18 -19.12
C GLN A 155 -0.99 20.13 -17.60
N GLN A 156 -0.10 19.25 -17.15
CA GLN A 156 0.32 19.17 -15.75
C GLN A 156 1.42 20.17 -15.35
N HIS A 157 1.82 21.09 -16.26
CA HIS A 157 2.91 22.05 -16.06
C HIS A 157 4.23 21.42 -15.63
N ILE A 158 4.54 20.23 -16.17
CA ILE A 158 5.78 19.50 -15.90
C ILE A 158 6.77 19.68 -17.04
N LEU A 159 6.27 19.75 -18.26
CA LEU A 159 7.04 20.17 -19.45
C LEU A 159 6.69 21.61 -19.78
N GLU A 160 7.71 22.41 -20.07
CA GLU A 160 7.53 23.76 -20.62
C GLU A 160 7.07 23.64 -22.09
N ASP A 161 6.25 24.58 -22.54
CA ASP A 161 5.95 24.70 -23.95
C ASP A 161 7.22 25.15 -24.65
N ASP A 162 7.67 24.40 -25.66
CA ASP A 162 8.76 24.84 -26.53
C ASP A 162 8.35 26.16 -27.17
N GLU A 163 9.07 27.25 -26.87
CA GLU A 163 8.94 28.55 -27.56
C GLU A 163 9.33 28.44 -29.04
#